data_a38ecb13e672a24abc7bfff6f03e1c1c
#
_entry.id   a38ecb13e672a24abc7bfff6f03e1c1c
#
_cell.length_a   1.000
_cell.length_b   1.000
_cell.length_c   1.000
_cell.angle_alpha   90.00
_cell.angle_beta   90.00
_cell.angle_gamma   90.00
#
_symmetry.space_group_name_H-M   'P 1'
#
loop_
_entity.id
_entity.type
_entity.pdbx_description
1 polymer ?
#
loop_
_entity_poly.entity_id
_entity_poly.type
_entity_poly.pdbx_seq_one_letter_code
_entity_poly.pdbx_strand_id
1 'polypeptide(L)'
;MAAELDARDDASTLQILGLWSERGKFCSLLDEVARLLHNFLASAMTLVDHTRAHINTRHAGTAFEKEYQQHIRESFTANPVSRFVQCLRNYNLHYSLPVVSGRLSMEFDPPGQTKSMKSQFMLNVLKLQEWDNWDPPSKTYITRVGEELPVDRLADDYMKLVLPFHDWFRERDLAEHYPHIRRAPRKTPSGGR
;
A
#
# COMPACT_ATOMS: atom_id res chain seq x y z
N MET A 1 -16.93 -11.05 -13.42
CA MET A 1 -15.82 -10.56 -14.25
C MET A 1 -15.64 -9.08 -13.89
N ALA A 2 -14.90 -8.80 -12.83
CA ALA A 2 -14.54 -7.44 -12.48
C ALA A 2 -13.46 -7.00 -13.46
N ALA A 3 -13.80 -6.09 -14.37
CA ALA A 3 -12.78 -5.40 -15.14
C ALA A 3 -11.93 -4.62 -14.14
N GLU A 4 -10.63 -4.83 -14.19
CA GLU A 4 -9.65 -4.09 -13.40
C GLU A 4 -9.71 -2.63 -13.89
N LEU A 5 -10.43 -1.78 -13.15
CA LEU A 5 -10.57 -0.36 -13.46
C LEU A 5 -9.36 0.35 -12.87
N ASP A 6 -8.37 0.66 -13.70
CA ASP A 6 -7.27 1.56 -13.31
C ASP A 6 -7.77 3.00 -13.37
N ALA A 7 -8.05 3.59 -12.21
CA ALA A 7 -8.49 4.98 -12.09
C ALA A 7 -7.45 6.01 -12.58
N ARG A 8 -6.28 5.55 -13.04
CA ARG A 8 -5.20 6.41 -13.54
C ARG A 8 -5.26 6.65 -15.05
N ASP A 9 -6.09 5.89 -15.78
CA ASP A 9 -6.26 6.08 -17.21
C ASP A 9 -7.59 6.77 -17.57
N ASP A 10 -7.62 7.52 -18.68
CA ASP A 10 -8.78 8.31 -19.08
C ASP A 10 -10.01 7.46 -19.44
N ALA A 11 -9.82 6.26 -19.99
CA ALA A 11 -10.93 5.36 -20.35
C ALA A 11 -11.62 4.83 -19.10
N SER A 12 -10.85 4.38 -18.12
CA SER A 12 -11.34 3.93 -16.82
C SER A 12 -12.01 5.08 -16.04
N THR A 13 -11.46 6.30 -16.12
CA THR A 13 -12.06 7.49 -15.53
C THR A 13 -13.43 7.81 -16.13
N LEU A 14 -13.62 7.69 -17.45
CA LEU A 14 -14.92 7.87 -18.10
C LEU A 14 -15.93 6.80 -17.68
N GLN A 15 -15.50 5.54 -17.52
CA GLN A 15 -16.36 4.48 -17.01
C GLN A 15 -16.79 4.76 -15.55
N ILE A 16 -15.88 5.19 -14.69
CA ILE A 16 -16.18 5.57 -13.31
C ILE A 16 -17.14 6.76 -13.28
N LEU A 17 -16.96 7.76 -14.15
CA LEU A 17 -17.87 8.90 -14.27
C LEU A 17 -19.30 8.44 -14.66
N GLY A 18 -19.41 7.52 -15.60
CA GLY A 18 -20.69 6.89 -15.94
C GLY A 18 -21.35 6.20 -14.75
N LEU A 19 -20.56 5.52 -13.90
CA LEU A 19 -21.06 4.90 -12.67
C LEU A 19 -21.50 5.92 -11.62
N TRP A 20 -20.90 7.10 -11.54
CA TRP A 20 -21.30 8.16 -10.61
C TRP A 20 -22.71 8.68 -10.87
N SER A 21 -23.18 8.65 -12.13
CA SER A 21 -24.57 8.99 -12.47
C SER A 21 -25.59 8.00 -11.89
N GLU A 22 -25.16 6.77 -11.58
CA GLU A 22 -25.97 5.71 -11.01
C GLU A 22 -25.55 5.43 -9.55
N ARG A 23 -26.19 6.11 -8.60
CA ARG A 23 -25.84 6.07 -7.17
C ARG A 23 -25.62 4.66 -6.62
N GLY A 24 -26.45 3.70 -7.00
CA GLY A 24 -26.32 2.31 -6.53
C GLY A 24 -25.02 1.65 -6.99
N LYS A 25 -24.65 1.82 -8.25
CA LYS A 25 -23.42 1.28 -8.81
C LYS A 25 -22.19 1.94 -8.21
N PHE A 26 -22.25 3.25 -7.98
CA PHE A 26 -21.17 3.98 -7.34
C PHE A 26 -20.94 3.52 -5.90
N CYS A 27 -21.99 3.35 -5.10
CA CYS A 27 -21.86 2.78 -3.76
C CYS A 27 -21.21 1.39 -3.78
N SER A 28 -21.64 0.50 -4.70
CA SER A 28 -21.04 -0.83 -4.84
C SER A 28 -19.55 -0.76 -5.21
N LEU A 29 -19.14 0.25 -5.99
CA LEU A 29 -17.72 0.46 -6.30
C LEU A 29 -16.91 0.91 -5.07
N LEU A 30 -17.46 1.80 -4.25
CA LEU A 30 -16.83 2.21 -2.98
C LEU A 30 -16.69 1.03 -2.01
N ASP A 31 -17.73 0.18 -1.91
CA ASP A 31 -17.68 -1.04 -1.09
C ASP A 31 -16.58 -2.00 -1.58
N GLU A 32 -16.42 -2.13 -2.91
CA GLU A 32 -15.35 -2.95 -3.48
C GLU A 32 -13.96 -2.39 -3.18
N VAL A 33 -13.76 -1.07 -3.26
CA VAL A 33 -12.50 -0.43 -2.88
C VAL A 33 -12.21 -0.64 -1.39
N ALA A 34 -13.22 -0.51 -0.52
CA ALA A 34 -13.08 -0.77 0.90
C ALA A 34 -12.69 -2.24 1.17
N ARG A 35 -13.30 -3.19 0.44
CA ARG A 35 -12.96 -4.62 0.51
C ARG A 35 -11.52 -4.90 0.05
N LEU A 36 -11.09 -4.28 -1.06
CA LEU A 36 -9.72 -4.41 -1.56
C LEU A 36 -8.70 -3.83 -0.59
N LEU A 37 -9.01 -2.68 0.03
CA LEU A 37 -8.16 -2.11 1.08
C LEU A 37 -8.06 -3.05 2.28
N HIS A 38 -9.19 -3.62 2.74
CA HIS A 38 -9.17 -4.63 3.82
C HIS A 38 -8.24 -5.81 3.48
N ASN A 39 -8.36 -6.37 2.28
CA ASN A 39 -7.54 -7.48 1.83
C ASN A 39 -6.05 -7.10 1.75
N PHE A 40 -5.75 -5.90 1.26
CA PHE A 40 -4.38 -5.37 1.23
C PHE A 40 -3.79 -5.31 2.66
N LEU A 41 -4.51 -4.73 3.62
CA LEU A 41 -4.06 -4.61 5.00
C LEU A 41 -3.85 -5.98 5.65
N ALA A 42 -4.77 -6.93 5.42
CA ALA A 42 -4.65 -8.30 5.92
C ALA A 42 -3.44 -9.02 5.31
N SER A 43 -3.25 -8.91 4.00
CA SER A 43 -2.11 -9.52 3.29
C SER A 43 -0.77 -8.94 3.73
N ALA A 44 -0.70 -7.62 3.94
CA ALA A 44 0.49 -6.95 4.45
C ALA A 44 0.94 -7.52 5.80
N MET A 45 -0.01 -7.71 6.73
CA MET A 45 0.31 -8.29 8.06
C MET A 45 0.62 -9.78 7.99
N THR A 46 -0.09 -10.53 7.14
CA THR A 46 0.21 -11.95 6.89
C THR A 46 1.65 -12.12 6.38
N LEU A 47 2.09 -11.25 5.47
CA LEU A 47 3.47 -11.28 4.96
C LEU A 47 4.50 -11.01 6.08
N VAL A 48 4.23 -10.05 6.96
CA VAL A 48 5.08 -9.77 8.13
C VAL A 48 5.16 -10.98 9.04
N ASP A 49 4.03 -11.60 9.36
CA ASP A 49 3.96 -12.74 10.28
C ASP A 49 4.63 -13.99 9.69
N HIS A 50 4.44 -14.27 8.40
CA HIS A 50 5.12 -15.38 7.72
C HIS A 50 6.63 -15.17 7.67
N THR A 51 7.10 -13.96 7.37
CA THR A 51 8.53 -13.65 7.35
C THR A 51 9.16 -13.82 8.73
N ARG A 52 8.48 -13.34 9.78
CA ARG A 52 8.91 -13.51 11.17
C ARG A 52 8.94 -15.00 11.59
N ALA A 53 7.88 -15.75 11.25
CA ALA A 53 7.82 -17.19 11.53
C ALA A 53 8.94 -17.94 10.81
N HIS A 54 9.25 -17.61 9.55
CA HIS A 54 10.33 -18.21 8.78
C HIS A 54 11.69 -17.97 9.47
N ILE A 55 12.00 -16.74 9.85
CA ILE A 55 13.24 -16.41 10.58
C ILE A 55 13.33 -17.18 11.90
N ASN A 56 12.28 -17.15 12.71
CA ASN A 56 12.28 -17.80 14.02
C ASN A 56 12.41 -19.33 13.94
N THR A 57 11.89 -19.93 12.87
CA THR A 57 11.91 -21.39 12.71
C THR A 57 13.22 -21.88 12.07
N ARG A 58 13.76 -21.15 11.10
CA ARG A 58 14.87 -21.64 10.28
C ARG A 58 16.21 -20.97 10.56
N HIS A 59 16.21 -19.76 11.13
CA HIS A 59 17.39 -18.94 11.29
C HIS A 59 17.64 -18.45 12.72
N ALA A 60 16.92 -19.01 13.71
CA ALA A 60 17.10 -18.64 15.10
C ALA A 60 18.58 -18.80 15.53
N GLY A 61 19.15 -17.74 16.15
CA GLY A 61 20.54 -17.71 16.61
C GLY A 61 21.59 -17.44 15.53
N THR A 62 21.20 -17.33 14.26
CA THR A 62 22.13 -17.11 13.12
C THR A 62 22.51 -15.66 12.92
N ALA A 63 23.55 -15.40 12.09
CA ALA A 63 23.88 -14.05 11.61
C ALA A 63 22.72 -13.45 10.82
N PHE A 64 22.01 -14.24 10.01
CA PHE A 64 20.88 -13.77 9.22
C PHE A 64 19.72 -13.27 10.08
N GLU A 65 19.41 -13.93 11.20
CA GLU A 65 18.41 -13.40 12.15
C GLU A 65 18.82 -12.01 12.65
N LYS A 66 20.07 -11.78 12.99
CA LYS A 66 20.57 -10.48 13.46
C LYS A 66 20.47 -9.40 12.37
N GLU A 67 20.84 -9.73 11.14
CA GLU A 67 20.69 -8.85 9.97
C GLU A 67 19.21 -8.51 9.72
N TYR A 68 18.30 -9.50 9.80
CA TYR A 68 16.86 -9.30 9.67
C TYR A 68 16.34 -8.34 10.74
N GLN A 69 16.69 -8.55 12.00
CA GLN A 69 16.27 -7.68 13.11
C GLN A 69 16.79 -6.25 12.94
N GLN A 70 18.00 -6.08 12.43
CA GLN A 70 18.54 -4.76 12.12
C GLN A 70 17.75 -4.09 11.00
N HIS A 71 17.48 -4.78 9.90
CA HIS A 71 16.68 -4.26 8.77
C HIS A 71 15.27 -3.83 9.23
N ILE A 72 14.61 -4.63 10.08
CA ILE A 72 13.30 -4.27 10.63
C ILE A 72 13.38 -2.99 11.46
N ARG A 73 14.39 -2.86 12.33
CA ARG A 73 14.56 -1.64 13.14
C ARG A 73 14.79 -0.40 12.29
N GLU A 74 15.65 -0.50 11.29
CA GLU A 74 16.04 0.63 10.44
C GLU A 74 14.94 1.06 9.48
N SER A 75 14.23 0.11 8.87
CA SER A 75 13.31 0.41 7.77
C SER A 75 11.84 0.51 8.17
N PHE A 76 11.41 -0.20 9.24
CA PHE A 76 9.99 -0.34 9.53
C PHE A 76 9.56 0.17 10.90
N THR A 77 10.38 -0.03 11.95
CA THR A 77 9.95 0.20 13.34
C THR A 77 9.47 1.63 13.62
N ALA A 78 10.18 2.63 13.07
CA ALA A 78 9.82 4.05 13.22
C ALA A 78 9.27 4.66 11.92
N ASN A 79 9.11 3.86 10.86
CA ASN A 79 8.65 4.37 9.57
C ASN A 79 7.15 4.72 9.63
N PRO A 80 6.76 5.99 9.36
CA PRO A 80 5.38 6.43 9.53
C PRO A 80 4.39 5.68 8.63
N VAL A 81 4.77 5.33 7.38
CA VAL A 81 3.91 4.58 6.45
C VAL A 81 3.69 3.15 6.94
N SER A 82 4.78 2.46 7.33
CA SER A 82 4.71 1.08 7.85
C SER A 82 3.84 1.00 9.11
N ARG A 83 4.06 1.92 10.04
CA ARG A 83 3.28 1.99 11.29
C ARG A 83 1.83 2.33 11.03
N PHE A 84 1.57 3.27 10.12
CA PHE A 84 0.21 3.63 9.75
C PHE A 84 -0.55 2.44 9.13
N VAL A 85 0.04 1.68 8.20
CA VAL A 85 -0.59 0.48 7.61
C VAL A 85 -0.92 -0.55 8.70
N GLN A 86 -0.01 -0.77 9.65
CA GLN A 86 -0.24 -1.68 10.78
C GLN A 86 -1.37 -1.20 11.69
N CYS A 87 -1.38 0.07 12.06
CA CYS A 87 -2.43 0.66 12.89
C CYS A 87 -3.78 0.71 12.14
N LEU A 88 -3.79 1.02 10.84
CA LEU A 88 -5.00 1.03 10.01
C LEU A 88 -5.63 -0.37 9.92
N ARG A 89 -4.80 -1.43 9.87
CA ARG A 89 -5.32 -2.80 9.98
C ARG A 89 -6.01 -3.03 11.32
N ASN A 90 -5.43 -2.56 12.43
CA ASN A 90 -6.05 -2.70 13.76
C ASN A 90 -7.32 -1.87 13.88
N TYR A 91 -7.34 -0.64 13.35
CA TYR A 91 -8.53 0.19 13.20
C TYR A 91 -9.65 -0.59 12.48
N ASN A 92 -9.32 -1.14 11.31
CA ASN A 92 -10.26 -1.87 10.46
C ASN A 92 -10.84 -3.13 11.12
N LEU A 93 -10.07 -3.83 11.96
CA LEU A 93 -10.51 -5.06 12.61
C LEU A 93 -11.27 -4.82 13.93
N HIS A 94 -10.95 -3.76 14.65
CA HIS A 94 -11.36 -3.62 16.04
C HIS A 94 -12.18 -2.36 16.32
N TYR A 95 -12.28 -1.43 15.37
CA TYR A 95 -12.98 -0.18 15.57
C TYR A 95 -14.04 0.08 14.47
N SER A 96 -13.64 0.30 13.23
CA SER A 96 -14.57 0.60 12.14
C SER A 96 -13.94 0.34 10.77
N LEU A 97 -14.77 0.10 9.76
CA LEU A 97 -14.29 0.13 8.37
C LEU A 97 -13.87 1.56 8.00
N PRO A 98 -12.71 1.74 7.36
CA PRO A 98 -12.30 3.05 6.87
C PRO A 98 -13.30 3.62 5.86
N VAL A 99 -13.66 4.88 6.02
CA VAL A 99 -14.56 5.56 5.08
C VAL A 99 -13.80 5.89 3.80
N VAL A 100 -14.29 5.34 2.68
CA VAL A 100 -13.77 5.59 1.34
C VAL A 100 -14.72 6.52 0.60
N SER A 101 -14.18 7.50 -0.10
CA SER A 101 -14.90 8.41 -1.00
C SER A 101 -14.28 8.41 -2.39
N GLY A 102 -15.03 8.88 -3.40
CA GLY A 102 -14.50 9.13 -4.73
C GLY A 102 -14.28 10.62 -4.96
N ARG A 103 -13.16 10.97 -5.59
CA ARG A 103 -12.85 12.33 -6.04
C ARG A 103 -12.68 12.34 -7.55
N LEU A 104 -13.35 13.25 -8.23
CA LEU A 104 -13.14 13.54 -9.64
C LEU A 104 -12.47 14.90 -9.79
N SER A 105 -11.34 14.95 -10.48
CA SER A 105 -10.63 16.19 -10.82
C SER A 105 -10.63 16.35 -12.32
N MET A 106 -10.93 17.57 -12.80
CA MET A 106 -10.91 17.91 -14.22
C MET A 106 -10.00 19.12 -14.43
N GLU A 107 -9.10 19.03 -15.40
CA GLU A 107 -8.29 20.15 -15.88
C GLU A 107 -8.80 20.59 -17.24
N PHE A 108 -8.90 21.90 -17.44
CA PHE A 108 -9.36 22.49 -18.69
C PHE A 108 -8.27 23.35 -19.30
N ASP A 109 -8.08 23.24 -20.63
CA ASP A 109 -7.30 24.19 -21.40
C ASP A 109 -8.20 25.34 -21.91
N PRO A 110 -7.73 26.61 -22.00
CA PRO A 110 -8.45 27.65 -22.72
C PRO A 110 -8.57 27.31 -24.21
N PRO A 111 -9.78 27.37 -24.86
CA PRO A 111 -11.05 27.96 -24.43
C PRO A 111 -12.08 27.00 -23.82
N GLY A 112 -11.71 26.14 -22.91
CA GLY A 112 -12.69 25.33 -22.17
C GLY A 112 -12.80 23.85 -22.61
N GLN A 113 -11.82 23.35 -23.37
CA GLN A 113 -11.72 21.92 -23.65
C GLN A 113 -11.12 21.17 -22.45
N THR A 114 -11.68 20.00 -22.15
CA THR A 114 -11.14 19.13 -21.09
C THR A 114 -9.75 18.65 -21.51
N LYS A 115 -8.73 19.03 -20.75
CA LYS A 115 -7.34 18.61 -20.95
C LYS A 115 -7.09 17.25 -20.35
N SER A 116 -7.52 17.06 -19.11
CA SER A 116 -7.41 15.78 -18.41
C SER A 116 -8.56 15.59 -17.43
N MET A 117 -8.89 14.34 -17.18
CA MET A 117 -9.87 13.95 -16.17
C MET A 117 -9.26 12.82 -15.34
N LYS A 118 -9.32 12.96 -14.01
CA LYS A 118 -8.75 11.99 -13.09
C LYS A 118 -9.75 11.64 -12.01
N SER A 119 -10.01 10.35 -11.81
CA SER A 119 -10.74 9.82 -10.67
C SER A 119 -9.80 9.21 -9.65
N GLN A 120 -10.09 9.37 -8.37
CA GLN A 120 -9.31 8.80 -7.27
C GLN A 120 -10.24 8.35 -6.16
N PHE A 121 -9.86 7.26 -5.48
CA PHE A 121 -10.51 6.83 -4.25
C PHE A 121 -9.69 7.32 -3.06
N MET A 122 -10.38 7.96 -2.12
CA MET A 122 -9.78 8.68 -1.01
C MET A 122 -10.20 8.05 0.31
N LEU A 123 -9.25 7.83 1.22
CA LEU A 123 -9.57 7.60 2.63
C LEU A 123 -9.90 8.92 3.30
N ASN A 124 -10.98 8.95 4.06
CA ASN A 124 -11.33 10.10 4.90
C ASN A 124 -10.47 10.07 6.16
N VAL A 125 -9.42 10.90 6.18
CA VAL A 125 -8.46 10.96 7.27
C VAL A 125 -9.04 11.63 8.51
N LEU A 126 -9.98 12.57 8.36
CA LEU A 126 -10.67 13.19 9.50
C LEU A 126 -11.42 12.13 10.33
N LYS A 127 -12.07 11.17 9.66
CA LYS A 127 -12.72 10.04 10.35
C LYS A 127 -11.73 9.09 11.03
N LEU A 128 -10.55 8.89 10.45
CA LEU A 128 -9.50 8.11 11.08
C LEU A 128 -8.97 8.78 12.34
N GLN A 129 -8.91 10.12 12.38
CA GLN A 129 -8.44 10.88 13.54
C GLN A 129 -9.36 10.75 14.78
N GLU A 130 -10.62 10.31 14.60
CA GLU A 130 -11.54 10.05 15.72
C GLU A 130 -11.10 8.84 16.58
N TRP A 131 -10.16 8.03 16.12
CA TRP A 131 -9.63 6.90 16.88
C TRP A 131 -8.36 7.28 17.65
N ASP A 132 -8.35 7.06 18.95
CA ASP A 132 -7.26 7.53 19.83
C ASP A 132 -6.02 6.62 19.85
N ASN A 133 -6.16 5.36 19.39
CA ASN A 133 -5.10 4.35 19.54
C ASN A 133 -4.04 4.35 18.42
N TRP A 134 -3.91 5.46 17.67
CA TRP A 134 -2.79 5.65 16.75
C TRP A 134 -1.48 5.81 17.53
N ASP A 135 -0.44 5.07 17.13
CA ASP A 135 0.90 5.29 17.68
C ASP A 135 1.55 6.61 17.17
N PRO A 136 2.62 7.11 17.81
CA PRO A 136 3.21 8.39 17.44
C PRO A 136 3.65 8.50 15.97
N PRO A 137 4.32 7.48 15.33
CA PRO A 137 4.64 7.56 13.93
C PRO A 137 3.42 7.61 13.02
N SER A 138 2.35 6.85 13.34
CA SER A 138 1.08 6.87 12.61
C SER A 138 0.38 8.22 12.72
N LYS A 139 0.37 8.83 13.92
CA LYS A 139 -0.15 10.20 14.12
C LYS A 139 0.61 11.21 13.26
N THR A 140 1.92 11.10 13.20
CA THR A 140 2.75 11.96 12.32
C THR A 140 2.37 11.79 10.86
N TYR A 141 2.14 10.55 10.40
CA TYR A 141 1.70 10.28 9.03
C TYR A 141 0.33 10.90 8.73
N ILE A 142 -0.65 10.67 9.60
CA ILE A 142 -2.02 11.20 9.52
C ILE A 142 -2.00 12.73 9.42
N THR A 143 -1.25 13.40 10.29
CA THR A 143 -1.13 14.87 10.27
C THR A 143 -0.53 15.38 8.96
N ARG A 144 0.47 14.68 8.42
CA ARG A 144 1.17 15.09 7.19
C ARG A 144 0.33 14.93 5.93
N VAL A 145 -0.54 13.90 5.85
CA VAL A 145 -1.34 13.64 4.65
C VAL A 145 -2.54 14.55 4.51
N GLY A 146 -2.96 15.24 5.58
CA GLY A 146 -4.09 16.17 5.58
C GLY A 146 -5.44 15.46 5.76
N GLU A 147 -6.49 15.98 5.11
CA GLU A 147 -7.87 15.53 5.33
C GLU A 147 -8.24 14.25 4.56
N GLU A 148 -7.55 13.99 3.45
CA GLU A 148 -7.80 12.85 2.58
C GLU A 148 -6.50 12.23 2.07
N LEU A 149 -6.50 10.90 1.95
CA LEU A 149 -5.37 10.12 1.48
C LEU A 149 -5.80 9.24 0.29
N PRO A 150 -5.20 9.38 -0.90
CA PRO A 150 -5.45 8.45 -1.99
C PRO A 150 -5.09 7.01 -1.59
N VAL A 151 -6.03 6.08 -1.81
CA VAL A 151 -5.86 4.65 -1.43
C VAL A 151 -4.71 4.02 -2.21
N ASP A 152 -4.58 4.33 -3.50
CA ASP A 152 -3.50 3.87 -4.36
C ASP A 152 -2.13 4.38 -3.89
N ARG A 153 -2.05 5.65 -3.48
CA ARG A 153 -0.83 6.22 -2.93
C ARG A 153 -0.37 5.52 -1.65
N LEU A 154 -1.31 5.20 -0.76
CA LEU A 154 -0.98 4.45 0.46
C LEU A 154 -0.37 3.09 0.12
N ALA A 155 -1.00 2.35 -0.81
CA ALA A 155 -0.50 1.07 -1.26
C ALA A 155 0.89 1.19 -1.90
N ASP A 156 1.07 2.14 -2.83
CA ASP A 156 2.35 2.38 -3.50
C ASP A 156 3.47 2.74 -2.52
N ASP A 157 3.20 3.64 -1.56
CA ASP A 157 4.19 4.07 -0.58
C ASP A 157 4.60 2.93 0.36
N TYR A 158 3.65 2.06 0.73
CA TYR A 158 3.96 0.85 1.50
C TYR A 158 4.76 -0.16 0.67
N MET A 159 4.37 -0.42 -0.58
CA MET A 159 5.06 -1.37 -1.46
C MET A 159 6.51 -0.93 -1.78
N LYS A 160 6.79 0.38 -1.88
CA LYS A 160 8.17 0.90 -2.01
C LYS A 160 9.08 0.53 -0.84
N LEU A 161 8.54 0.30 0.35
CA LEU A 161 9.30 -0.18 1.52
C LEU A 161 9.45 -1.70 1.50
N VAL A 162 8.37 -2.40 1.17
CA VAL A 162 8.26 -3.85 1.32
C VAL A 162 9.00 -4.61 0.22
N LEU A 163 8.91 -4.16 -1.05
CA LEU A 163 9.51 -4.88 -2.16
C LEU A 163 11.04 -4.98 -2.07
N PRO A 164 11.79 -3.88 -1.82
CA PRO A 164 13.24 -3.97 -1.68
C PRO A 164 13.66 -4.84 -0.49
N PHE A 165 12.91 -4.77 0.62
CA PHE A 165 13.14 -5.61 1.78
C PHE A 165 12.97 -7.10 1.45
N HIS A 166 11.90 -7.48 0.78
CA HIS A 166 11.65 -8.87 0.41
C HIS A 166 12.61 -9.39 -0.67
N ASP A 167 13.07 -8.53 -1.57
CA ASP A 167 14.13 -8.90 -2.53
C ASP A 167 15.42 -9.23 -1.79
N TRP A 168 15.85 -8.34 -0.87
CA TRP A 168 16.99 -8.59 0.00
C TRP A 168 16.82 -9.86 0.85
N PHE A 169 15.65 -10.01 1.51
CA PHE A 169 15.34 -11.15 2.36
C PHE A 169 15.47 -12.48 1.59
N ARG A 170 14.87 -12.56 0.41
CA ARG A 170 14.89 -13.74 -0.44
C ARG A 170 16.32 -14.06 -0.93
N GLU A 171 17.09 -13.06 -1.31
CA GLU A 171 18.47 -13.26 -1.74
C GLU A 171 19.34 -13.76 -0.59
N ARG A 172 19.14 -13.24 0.60
CA ARG A 172 19.90 -13.64 1.78
C ARG A 172 19.52 -15.05 2.26
N ASP A 173 18.23 -15.38 2.27
CA ASP A 173 17.73 -16.71 2.61
C ASP A 173 18.26 -17.78 1.64
N LEU A 174 18.22 -17.51 0.35
CA LEU A 174 18.79 -18.40 -0.67
C LEU A 174 20.31 -18.59 -0.51
N ALA A 175 21.05 -17.55 -0.18
CA ALA A 175 22.48 -17.64 0.06
C ALA A 175 22.82 -18.52 1.27
N GLU A 176 21.97 -18.51 2.30
CA GLU A 176 22.14 -19.33 3.50
C GLU A 176 21.87 -20.82 3.23
N HIS A 177 20.81 -21.13 2.43
CA HIS A 177 20.43 -22.52 2.12
C HIS A 177 21.27 -23.14 0.98
N TYR A 178 21.73 -22.31 0.04
CA TYR A 178 22.43 -22.77 -1.17
C TYR A 178 23.73 -21.98 -1.40
N PRO A 179 24.73 -22.11 -0.50
CA PRO A 179 25.98 -21.32 -0.59
C PRO A 179 26.77 -21.58 -1.87
N HIS A 180 26.50 -22.69 -2.58
CA HIS A 180 27.19 -23.05 -3.83
C HIS A 180 26.50 -22.47 -5.08
N ILE A 181 25.28 -21.93 -4.98
CA ILE A 181 24.59 -21.27 -6.09
C ILE A 181 24.96 -19.79 -6.10
N ARG A 182 26.15 -19.48 -6.68
CA ARG A 182 26.48 -18.08 -7.00
C ARG A 182 25.57 -17.63 -8.14
N ARG A 183 24.61 -16.77 -7.86
CA ARG A 183 23.82 -16.11 -8.90
C ARG A 183 24.72 -15.28 -9.81
N ALA A 184 24.58 -15.50 -11.13
CA ALA A 184 25.11 -14.57 -12.13
C ALA A 184 24.51 -13.17 -11.87
N PRO A 185 25.31 -12.08 -11.96
CA PRO A 185 24.81 -10.73 -11.77
C PRO A 185 23.66 -10.46 -12.72
N ARG A 186 22.55 -9.90 -12.20
CA ARG A 186 21.43 -9.44 -13.04
C ARG A 186 21.99 -8.44 -14.06
N LYS A 187 21.85 -8.76 -15.35
CA LYS A 187 22.08 -7.78 -16.41
C LYS A 187 21.07 -6.67 -16.22
N THR A 188 21.52 -5.49 -15.83
CA THR A 188 20.73 -4.27 -15.93
C THR A 188 20.31 -4.13 -17.39
N PRO A 189 19.02 -3.89 -17.71
CA PRO A 189 18.64 -3.59 -19.07
C PRO A 189 19.41 -2.33 -19.48
N SER A 190 20.30 -2.47 -20.44
CA SER A 190 21.01 -1.33 -21.06
C SER A 190 19.92 -0.46 -21.68
N GLY A 191 19.80 0.80 -21.20
CA GLY A 191 18.96 1.79 -21.78
C GLY A 191 19.31 1.92 -23.27
N GLY A 192 18.40 1.42 -24.12
CA GLY A 192 18.37 1.72 -25.54
C GLY A 192 18.01 3.19 -25.71
N ARG A 193 18.86 3.87 -26.47
CA ARG A 193 18.69 5.24 -26.95
C ARG A 193 17.48 5.37 -27.86
#